data_5fe25d095a097a8fc4516d7e3138d8fb
#
_entry.id   5fe25d095a097a8fc4516d7e3138d8fb
#
_cell.length_a   1.000
_cell.length_b   1.000
_cell.length_c   1.000
_cell.angle_alpha   90.00
_cell.angle_beta   90.00
_cell.angle_gamma   90.00
#
_symmetry.space_group_name_H-M   'P 1'
#
loop_
_entity.id
_entity.type
_entity.pdbx_description
1 polymer ?
#
loop_
_entity_poly.entity_id
_entity_poly.type
_entity_poly.pdbx_seq_one_letter_code
_entity_poly.pdbx_strand_id
1 'polypeptide(L)'
;MRKTLSLVISVIMVVSLLSVGVFAAEGTAINNADDFKNMAADGVYYLAADITVDTTYETDFVGTLDGNGKTVTVSVPMFKQMNGTVKNLTVVGSVTVSEGNVGAVANQAANATFENIVNKANVTNTMTAGDACVGGICGKNNNKGPNKFISCINEGAITGPEATGGICGEAQNLDATFENCYNKGNITSVDTGSGVAAAGIIGYNGTNAIIIKNCTNDGDITSAFRAGGISGDARKCATVENCVNNGAVKGGDVAGGIVAYAGDKNLESGLTVTNCINNGDVTGTNKVGGIVGYAYGTNGNAAKSATVSGCINNGTITIDAYMNKGALADSFASEFIAYTNSTCTIIKNCISTGAINTTGDASMTHIVIVGLSNADVTQYTAENLYIADNGAVTHFSWTATADNAASIVEFSAVDGKDLEGSATVKAVTRGTLGADLIAKANTAIGAGTYEIKDGKVAFASLKVGSSLVETPDPVTPGTDPVTPPTTEPDSPVTGDNAYIVVVALAVVAVVGSACFFTGKKVTE
;
A
#
# COMPACT_ATOMS: atom_id res chain seq x y z
N MET A 1 -38.83 28.40 -8.79
CA MET A 1 -38.06 27.72 -7.74
C MET A 1 -37.01 26.69 -8.27
N ARG A 2 -37.36 25.74 -9.15
CA ARG A 2 -36.34 24.77 -9.65
C ARG A 2 -35.23 25.40 -10.50
N LYS A 3 -35.51 26.41 -11.33
CA LYS A 3 -34.48 27.08 -12.16
C LYS A 3 -33.58 28.02 -11.36
N THR A 4 -34.08 28.66 -10.32
CA THR A 4 -33.29 29.49 -9.38
C THR A 4 -32.38 28.62 -8.49
N LEU A 5 -32.83 27.46 -8.07
CA LEU A 5 -32.01 26.53 -7.27
C LEU A 5 -30.86 25.95 -8.09
N SER A 6 -31.08 25.61 -9.37
CA SER A 6 -30.04 25.16 -10.27
C SER A 6 -28.96 26.21 -10.53
N LEU A 7 -29.36 27.48 -10.68
CA LEU A 7 -28.42 28.59 -10.88
C LEU A 7 -27.58 28.84 -9.62
N VAL A 8 -28.21 28.79 -8.43
CA VAL A 8 -27.48 28.94 -7.16
C VAL A 8 -26.49 27.81 -6.92
N ILE A 9 -26.87 26.56 -7.22
CA ILE A 9 -25.94 25.41 -7.12
C ILE A 9 -24.80 25.54 -8.11
N SER A 10 -25.05 25.97 -9.36
CA SER A 10 -24.01 26.19 -10.35
C SER A 10 -23.06 27.34 -9.94
N VAL A 11 -23.56 28.40 -9.36
CA VAL A 11 -22.73 29.52 -8.86
C VAL A 11 -21.91 29.07 -7.64
N ILE A 12 -22.48 28.29 -6.73
CA ILE A 12 -21.73 27.73 -5.59
C ILE A 12 -20.64 26.74 -6.05
N MET A 13 -20.92 25.90 -7.06
CA MET A 13 -19.91 25.03 -7.67
C MET A 13 -18.80 25.83 -8.37
N VAL A 14 -19.12 26.88 -9.10
CA VAL A 14 -18.14 27.74 -9.76
C VAL A 14 -17.34 28.57 -8.74
N VAL A 15 -17.94 29.03 -7.66
CA VAL A 15 -17.23 29.74 -6.59
C VAL A 15 -16.37 28.80 -5.76
N SER A 16 -16.78 27.53 -5.56
CA SER A 16 -15.94 26.54 -4.90
C SER A 16 -14.76 26.06 -5.79
N LEU A 17 -14.91 26.14 -7.11
CA LEU A 17 -13.82 25.87 -8.07
C LEU A 17 -12.88 27.08 -8.24
N LEU A 18 -13.34 28.30 -7.92
CA LEU A 18 -12.53 29.52 -8.00
C LEU A 18 -11.83 29.89 -6.68
N SER A 19 -12.16 29.22 -5.58
CA SER A 19 -11.45 29.38 -4.30
C SER A 19 -10.36 28.33 -4.09
N VAL A 20 -9.62 27.92 -5.15
CA VAL A 20 -8.23 27.60 -4.93
C VAL A 20 -7.56 28.91 -4.57
N GLY A 21 -7.71 29.32 -3.32
CA GLY A 21 -6.95 30.42 -2.77
C GLY A 21 -5.48 30.08 -3.03
N VAL A 22 -4.80 30.90 -3.79
CA VAL A 22 -3.34 30.95 -3.76
C VAL A 22 -3.03 31.43 -2.35
N PHE A 23 -3.03 30.50 -1.39
CA PHE A 23 -2.41 30.76 -0.11
C PHE A 23 -0.96 31.02 -0.45
N ALA A 24 -0.48 32.21 -0.14
CA ALA A 24 0.95 32.49 -0.27
C ALA A 24 1.68 31.40 0.50
N ALA A 25 2.60 30.69 -0.17
CA ALA A 25 3.36 29.65 0.49
C ALA A 25 4.11 30.29 1.66
N GLU A 26 3.97 29.71 2.85
CA GLU A 26 4.66 30.22 4.04
C GLU A 26 6.11 29.82 3.99
N GLY A 27 7.02 30.72 4.36
CA GLY A 27 8.42 30.45 4.50
C GLY A 27 9.32 31.19 3.49
N THR A 28 10.57 30.75 3.41
CA THR A 28 11.58 31.30 2.51
C THR A 28 11.51 30.62 1.14
N ALA A 29 11.51 31.42 0.08
CA ALA A 29 11.46 30.92 -1.29
C ALA A 29 12.78 30.24 -1.69
N ILE A 30 12.69 29.06 -2.29
CA ILE A 30 13.76 28.32 -2.94
C ILE A 30 13.57 28.44 -4.45
N ASN A 31 14.52 29.09 -5.13
CA ASN A 31 14.43 29.37 -6.56
C ASN A 31 15.38 28.50 -7.41
N ASN A 32 16.38 27.89 -6.78
CA ASN A 32 17.44 27.14 -7.46
C ASN A 32 18.14 26.15 -6.51
N ALA A 33 19.12 25.41 -7.03
CA ALA A 33 19.89 24.42 -6.29
C ALA A 33 20.72 25.03 -5.14
N ASP A 34 21.24 26.22 -5.31
CA ASP A 34 22.06 26.88 -4.28
C ASP A 34 21.18 27.29 -3.08
N ASP A 35 19.95 27.79 -3.34
CA ASP A 35 18.99 28.10 -2.26
C ASP A 35 18.66 26.82 -1.49
N PHE A 36 18.42 25.70 -2.19
CA PHE A 36 18.14 24.41 -1.56
C PHE A 36 19.32 23.93 -0.70
N LYS A 37 20.53 23.98 -1.22
CA LYS A 37 21.73 23.55 -0.52
C LYS A 37 22.03 24.37 0.74
N ASN A 38 21.67 25.65 0.72
CA ASN A 38 21.94 26.59 1.81
C ASN A 38 20.76 26.74 2.80
N MET A 39 19.77 25.88 2.76
CA MET A 39 18.67 25.88 3.74
C MET A 39 19.21 25.72 5.16
N ALA A 40 18.66 26.45 6.12
CA ALA A 40 18.86 26.12 7.55
C ALA A 40 18.09 24.84 7.89
N ALA A 41 18.63 24.04 8.78
CA ALA A 41 18.10 22.72 9.11
C ALA A 41 16.67 22.76 9.69
N ASP A 42 16.29 23.84 10.36
CA ASP A 42 15.00 24.04 11.04
C ASP A 42 14.08 25.06 10.35
N GLY A 43 14.45 25.50 9.14
CA GLY A 43 13.70 26.51 8.42
C GLY A 43 12.41 26.02 7.78
N VAL A 44 11.56 26.97 7.42
CA VAL A 44 10.36 26.75 6.64
C VAL A 44 10.57 27.30 5.24
N TYR A 45 10.41 26.45 4.24
CA TYR A 45 10.74 26.75 2.84
C TYR A 45 9.62 26.33 1.90
N TYR A 46 9.56 27.01 0.75
CA TYR A 46 8.75 26.57 -0.37
C TYR A 46 9.50 26.70 -1.70
N LEU A 47 9.20 25.83 -2.64
CA LEU A 47 9.73 25.96 -3.98
C LEU A 47 8.99 27.04 -4.76
N ALA A 48 9.69 28.10 -5.16
CA ALA A 48 9.16 29.14 -6.03
C ALA A 48 9.29 28.78 -7.52
N ALA A 49 10.21 27.89 -7.86
CA ALA A 49 10.49 27.40 -9.21
C ALA A 49 10.79 25.89 -9.19
N ASP A 50 10.77 25.26 -10.37
CA ASP A 50 11.36 23.95 -10.56
C ASP A 50 12.87 24.05 -10.36
N ILE A 51 13.46 23.06 -9.67
CA ILE A 51 14.89 23.05 -9.35
C ILE A 51 15.55 21.74 -9.73
N THR A 52 16.88 21.75 -9.85
CA THR A 52 17.68 20.53 -9.98
C THR A 52 18.49 20.32 -8.71
N VAL A 53 18.44 19.11 -8.15
CA VAL A 53 19.26 18.70 -7.00
C VAL A 53 20.29 17.68 -7.49
N ASP A 54 21.54 18.13 -7.55
CA ASP A 54 22.72 17.34 -7.93
C ASP A 54 23.70 17.15 -6.76
N THR A 55 23.35 17.68 -5.60
CA THR A 55 24.11 17.57 -4.35
C THR A 55 23.12 17.33 -3.22
N THR A 56 23.29 16.22 -2.49
CA THR A 56 22.44 15.86 -1.35
C THR A 56 22.58 16.88 -0.22
N TYR A 57 21.46 17.24 0.40
CA TYR A 57 21.46 18.02 1.63
C TYR A 57 21.94 17.14 2.79
N GLU A 58 23.13 17.42 3.32
CA GLU A 58 23.85 16.52 4.25
C GLU A 58 23.46 16.66 5.72
N THR A 59 22.90 17.82 6.10
CA THR A 59 22.49 18.09 7.50
C THR A 59 21.14 17.48 7.80
N ASP A 60 20.91 17.01 9.03
CA ASP A 60 19.61 16.53 9.46
C ASP A 60 18.57 17.66 9.31
N PHE A 61 17.62 17.49 8.41
CA PHE A 61 16.59 18.51 8.14
C PHE A 61 15.37 18.26 9.05
N VAL A 62 15.10 19.18 9.96
CA VAL A 62 13.97 19.13 10.91
C VAL A 62 12.87 20.16 10.57
N GLY A 63 13.07 20.96 9.54
CA GLY A 63 12.17 21.99 9.09
C GLY A 63 11.02 21.50 8.21
N THR A 64 10.49 22.39 7.40
CA THR A 64 9.44 22.10 6.42
C THR A 64 9.88 22.56 5.03
N LEU A 65 9.76 21.67 4.05
CA LEU A 65 9.86 22.00 2.64
C LEU A 65 8.52 21.73 1.95
N ASP A 66 7.85 22.79 1.52
CA ASP A 66 6.67 22.70 0.66
C ASP A 66 7.11 22.81 -0.81
N GLY A 67 6.92 21.74 -1.56
CA GLY A 67 7.19 21.74 -3.01
C GLY A 67 6.28 22.68 -3.80
N ASN A 68 5.16 23.15 -3.22
CA ASN A 68 4.25 24.10 -3.85
C ASN A 68 3.84 23.68 -5.29
N GLY A 69 3.71 22.38 -5.51
CA GLY A 69 3.38 21.78 -6.81
C GLY A 69 4.52 21.83 -7.84
N LYS A 70 5.75 22.19 -7.45
CA LYS A 70 6.91 22.25 -8.34
C LYS A 70 7.58 20.89 -8.53
N THR A 71 8.43 20.84 -9.53
CA THR A 71 9.20 19.66 -9.89
C THR A 71 10.66 19.81 -9.44
N VAL A 72 11.17 18.74 -8.81
CA VAL A 72 12.59 18.61 -8.47
C VAL A 72 13.20 17.54 -9.38
N THR A 73 14.17 17.93 -10.19
CA THR A 73 14.97 16.98 -10.98
C THR A 73 16.13 16.51 -10.13
N VAL A 74 16.25 15.20 -9.92
CA VAL A 74 17.29 14.62 -9.06
C VAL A 74 18.25 13.74 -9.83
N SER A 75 19.54 13.79 -9.47
CA SER A 75 20.57 12.80 -9.81
C SER A 75 21.17 12.14 -8.57
N VAL A 76 20.85 12.68 -7.40
CA VAL A 76 21.20 12.18 -6.06
C VAL A 76 19.96 12.29 -5.16
N PRO A 77 19.92 11.63 -4.00
CA PRO A 77 18.87 11.83 -3.01
C PRO A 77 18.77 13.30 -2.57
N MET A 78 17.56 13.82 -2.37
CA MET A 78 17.41 15.20 -1.92
C MET A 78 18.02 15.40 -0.52
N PHE A 79 17.70 14.51 0.42
CA PHE A 79 18.13 14.59 1.82
C PHE A 79 18.86 13.32 2.25
N LYS A 80 19.96 13.50 2.99
CA LYS A 80 20.62 12.39 3.69
C LYS A 80 19.77 11.88 4.86
N GLN A 81 19.31 12.81 5.69
CA GLN A 81 18.46 12.52 6.85
C GLN A 81 17.31 13.52 6.93
N MET A 82 16.08 13.00 6.93
CA MET A 82 14.87 13.79 7.03
C MET A 82 14.19 13.55 8.38
N ASN A 83 14.00 14.61 9.17
CA ASN A 83 13.36 14.57 10.48
C ASN A 83 12.22 15.61 10.61
N GLY A 84 11.81 16.21 9.51
CA GLY A 84 10.78 17.24 9.42
C GLY A 84 9.69 16.87 8.40
N THR A 85 9.20 17.85 7.66
CA THR A 85 8.13 17.67 6.67
C THR A 85 8.57 18.02 5.26
N VAL A 86 8.33 17.10 4.32
CA VAL A 86 8.38 17.39 2.88
C VAL A 86 7.01 17.11 2.28
N LYS A 87 6.48 18.06 1.51
CA LYS A 87 5.14 17.93 0.94
C LYS A 87 4.99 18.59 -0.43
N ASN A 88 3.94 18.18 -1.17
CA ASN A 88 3.44 18.82 -2.38
C ASN A 88 4.49 19.00 -3.50
N LEU A 89 5.25 17.96 -3.83
CA LEU A 89 6.26 18.06 -4.89
C LEU A 89 6.28 16.83 -5.80
N THR A 90 6.76 17.04 -7.02
CA THR A 90 7.08 15.97 -7.97
C THR A 90 8.60 15.82 -8.08
N VAL A 91 9.09 14.59 -7.96
CA VAL A 91 10.51 14.25 -8.14
C VAL A 91 10.67 13.51 -9.46
N VAL A 92 11.58 13.95 -10.31
CA VAL A 92 11.90 13.33 -11.60
C VAL A 92 13.39 13.09 -11.74
N GLY A 93 13.80 12.25 -12.68
CA GLY A 93 15.23 11.97 -12.93
C GLY A 93 15.61 10.53 -12.59
N SER A 94 16.80 10.33 -12.05
CA SER A 94 17.28 9.00 -11.67
C SER A 94 18.33 9.12 -10.57
N VAL A 95 18.17 8.33 -9.52
CA VAL A 95 19.12 8.22 -8.43
C VAL A 95 19.78 6.85 -8.48
N THR A 96 21.10 6.82 -8.60
CA THR A 96 21.88 5.57 -8.60
C THR A 96 23.02 5.68 -7.60
N VAL A 97 23.06 4.73 -6.65
CA VAL A 97 24.11 4.63 -5.64
C VAL A 97 24.72 3.23 -5.65
N SER A 98 25.92 3.09 -5.07
CA SER A 98 26.63 1.82 -4.94
C SER A 98 26.78 1.35 -3.50
N GLU A 99 26.20 2.07 -2.55
CA GLU A 99 26.25 1.74 -1.12
C GLU A 99 25.15 2.45 -0.33
N GLY A 100 24.81 1.93 0.84
CA GLY A 100 23.93 2.56 1.83
C GLY A 100 22.44 2.59 1.42
N ASN A 101 21.64 3.17 2.30
CA ASN A 101 20.22 3.33 2.07
C ASN A 101 19.95 4.47 1.08
N VAL A 102 18.90 4.33 0.27
CA VAL A 102 18.56 5.34 -0.73
C VAL A 102 17.05 5.46 -0.97
N GLY A 103 16.57 6.69 -1.04
CA GLY A 103 15.27 7.06 -1.59
C GLY A 103 15.43 8.32 -2.44
N ALA A 104 14.52 8.59 -3.36
CA ALA A 104 14.63 9.79 -4.19
C ALA A 104 14.55 11.08 -3.35
N VAL A 105 13.73 11.07 -2.28
CA VAL A 105 13.60 12.22 -1.37
C VAL A 105 14.58 12.11 -0.21
N ALA A 106 14.65 10.97 0.49
CA ALA A 106 15.52 10.84 1.64
C ALA A 106 16.19 9.45 1.72
N ASN A 107 17.47 9.43 2.07
CA ASN A 107 18.14 8.18 2.37
C ASN A 107 17.62 7.57 3.67
N GLN A 108 17.44 8.42 4.68
CA GLN A 108 16.91 8.03 5.97
C GLN A 108 15.88 9.05 6.48
N ALA A 109 14.96 8.58 7.33
CA ALA A 109 13.97 9.43 7.96
C ALA A 109 13.76 9.05 9.43
N ALA A 110 13.46 10.05 10.28
CA ALA A 110 13.10 9.85 11.67
C ALA A 110 12.14 10.96 12.11
N ASN A 111 10.97 10.60 12.63
CA ASN A 111 9.93 11.57 13.00
C ASN A 111 9.53 12.50 11.84
N ALA A 112 9.52 11.95 10.63
CA ALA A 112 9.30 12.71 9.41
C ALA A 112 7.87 12.53 8.87
N THR A 113 7.42 13.55 8.13
CA THR A 113 6.17 13.48 7.36
C THR A 113 6.48 13.72 5.88
N PHE A 114 6.09 12.75 5.06
CA PHE A 114 6.10 12.83 3.60
C PHE A 114 4.64 12.87 3.14
N GLU A 115 4.23 13.97 2.52
CA GLU A 115 2.83 14.18 2.17
C GLU A 115 2.70 14.67 0.72
N ASN A 116 1.81 14.02 -0.03
CA ASN A 116 1.49 14.42 -1.40
C ASN A 116 2.75 14.58 -2.29
N ILE A 117 3.58 13.53 -2.29
CA ILE A 117 4.82 13.46 -3.09
C ILE A 117 4.62 12.49 -4.24
N VAL A 118 4.98 12.90 -5.46
CA VAL A 118 5.00 12.03 -6.63
C VAL A 118 6.45 11.78 -7.05
N ASN A 119 6.94 10.58 -6.81
CA ASN A 119 8.24 10.15 -7.33
C ASN A 119 8.09 9.50 -8.71
N LYS A 120 8.72 10.09 -9.72
CA LYS A 120 8.86 9.54 -11.08
C LYS A 120 10.32 9.16 -11.39
N ALA A 121 11.23 9.44 -10.46
CA ALA A 121 12.63 9.07 -10.61
C ALA A 121 12.82 7.58 -10.38
N ASN A 122 13.64 6.92 -11.20
CA ASN A 122 14.13 5.59 -10.90
C ASN A 122 15.12 5.66 -9.75
N VAL A 123 15.04 4.73 -8.80
CA VAL A 123 15.97 4.63 -7.67
C VAL A 123 16.66 3.27 -7.70
N THR A 124 17.97 3.28 -7.81
CA THR A 124 18.76 2.05 -7.91
C THR A 124 19.92 2.07 -6.94
N ASN A 125 20.01 1.03 -6.12
CA ASN A 125 21.26 0.68 -5.44
C ASN A 125 21.88 -0.51 -6.18
N THR A 126 23.12 -0.35 -6.64
CA THR A 126 23.82 -1.35 -7.47
C THR A 126 24.49 -2.46 -6.67
N MET A 127 24.41 -2.43 -5.34
CA MET A 127 24.83 -3.57 -4.50
C MET A 127 24.06 -4.83 -4.88
N THR A 128 24.72 -5.94 -4.88
CA THR A 128 24.11 -7.26 -5.16
C THR A 128 23.82 -8.05 -3.89
N ALA A 129 24.32 -7.59 -2.75
CA ALA A 129 24.08 -8.15 -1.42
C ALA A 129 24.41 -7.12 -0.33
N GLY A 130 23.86 -7.30 0.87
CA GLY A 130 24.13 -6.49 2.06
C GLY A 130 22.97 -5.60 2.48
N ASP A 131 23.11 -4.97 3.65
CA ASP A 131 22.06 -4.30 4.41
C ASP A 131 21.71 -2.91 3.84
N ALA A 132 21.34 -2.81 2.59
CA ALA A 132 20.93 -1.54 1.99
C ALA A 132 19.43 -1.54 1.66
N CYS A 133 18.73 -0.53 2.15
CA CYS A 133 17.30 -0.36 1.99
C CYS A 133 17.00 0.67 0.89
N VAL A 134 16.10 0.35 -0.02
CA VAL A 134 15.78 1.19 -1.18
C VAL A 134 14.29 1.46 -1.24
N GLY A 135 13.92 2.74 -1.34
CA GLY A 135 12.52 3.15 -1.48
C GLY A 135 12.35 4.24 -2.52
N GLY A 136 11.18 4.32 -3.10
CA GLY A 136 10.86 5.39 -4.04
C GLY A 136 10.91 6.78 -3.40
N ILE A 137 10.48 6.89 -2.14
CA ILE A 137 10.48 8.14 -1.37
C ILE A 137 11.60 8.12 -0.34
N CYS A 138 11.67 7.08 0.50
CA CYS A 138 12.62 6.99 1.60
C CYS A 138 13.27 5.60 1.64
N GLY A 139 14.60 5.54 1.77
CA GLY A 139 15.31 4.28 1.89
C GLY A 139 15.02 3.57 3.20
N LYS A 140 15.26 4.24 4.31
CA LYS A 140 15.13 3.63 5.65
C LYS A 140 14.49 4.57 6.65
N ASN A 141 13.52 4.06 7.39
CA ASN A 141 13.03 4.71 8.60
C ASN A 141 14.00 4.42 9.75
N ASN A 142 14.64 5.44 10.28
CA ASN A 142 15.65 5.33 11.33
C ASN A 142 15.04 5.46 12.75
N ASN A 143 15.76 5.03 13.79
CA ASN A 143 15.34 4.74 15.16
C ASN A 143 14.88 5.92 16.06
N LYS A 144 14.39 7.05 15.52
CA LYS A 144 14.19 8.28 16.32
C LYS A 144 12.78 8.89 16.28
N GLY A 145 11.75 8.17 15.93
CA GLY A 145 10.38 8.68 15.94
C GLY A 145 9.53 8.13 14.78
N PRO A 146 8.20 8.16 14.90
CA PRO A 146 7.31 7.62 13.90
C PRO A 146 7.40 8.42 12.60
N ASN A 147 7.32 7.72 11.47
CA ASN A 147 7.24 8.37 10.17
C ASN A 147 5.85 8.20 9.55
N LYS A 148 5.45 9.21 8.79
CA LYS A 148 4.18 9.23 8.08
C LYS A 148 4.40 9.42 6.58
N PHE A 149 3.80 8.55 5.80
CA PHE A 149 3.73 8.63 4.34
C PHE A 149 2.26 8.76 3.97
N ILE A 150 1.86 9.94 3.51
CA ILE A 150 0.45 10.27 3.25
C ILE A 150 0.31 10.68 1.79
N SER A 151 -0.56 10.02 1.05
CA SER A 151 -0.83 10.32 -0.36
C SER A 151 0.44 10.39 -1.23
N CYS A 152 1.42 9.53 -0.93
CA CYS A 152 2.66 9.44 -1.70
C CYS A 152 2.49 8.47 -2.87
N ILE A 153 3.00 8.86 -4.03
CA ILE A 153 2.94 8.07 -5.27
C ILE A 153 4.35 7.75 -5.73
N ASN A 154 4.62 6.49 -6.06
CA ASN A 154 5.81 6.09 -6.77
C ASN A 154 5.45 5.60 -8.18
N GLU A 155 6.01 6.24 -9.21
CA GLU A 155 5.90 5.84 -10.62
C GLU A 155 7.24 5.33 -11.18
N GLY A 156 8.35 5.57 -10.47
CA GLY A 156 9.69 5.13 -10.86
C GLY A 156 9.95 3.66 -10.53
N ALA A 157 10.79 3.01 -11.32
CA ALA A 157 11.30 1.68 -11.00
C ALA A 157 12.29 1.74 -9.83
N ILE A 158 12.15 0.80 -8.87
CA ILE A 158 12.99 0.74 -7.68
C ILE A 158 13.74 -0.59 -7.65
N THR A 159 15.07 -0.52 -7.54
CA THR A 159 15.93 -1.71 -7.51
C THR A 159 16.92 -1.62 -6.36
N GLY A 160 17.02 -2.65 -5.55
CA GLY A 160 17.93 -2.71 -4.41
C GLY A 160 18.34 -4.12 -3.99
N PRO A 161 19.31 -4.25 -3.07
CA PRO A 161 19.78 -5.57 -2.62
C PRO A 161 18.83 -6.23 -1.63
N GLU A 162 18.42 -5.56 -0.57
CA GLU A 162 17.73 -6.19 0.57
C GLU A 162 16.26 -5.74 0.69
N ALA A 163 16.00 -4.74 1.50
CA ALA A 163 14.64 -4.22 1.72
C ALA A 163 14.29 -3.20 0.65
N THR A 164 13.41 -3.57 -0.27
CA THR A 164 13.07 -2.72 -1.41
C THR A 164 11.57 -2.47 -1.44
N GLY A 165 11.16 -1.20 -1.36
CA GLY A 165 9.75 -0.82 -1.34
C GLY A 165 9.44 0.32 -2.29
N GLY A 166 8.24 0.32 -2.87
CA GLY A 166 7.81 1.40 -3.76
C GLY A 166 7.76 2.76 -3.06
N ILE A 167 7.39 2.81 -1.79
CA ILE A 167 7.37 4.03 -0.98
C ILE A 167 8.56 4.07 -0.02
N CYS A 168 8.74 3.04 0.79
CA CYS A 168 9.81 2.96 1.79
C CYS A 168 10.49 1.59 1.75
N GLY A 169 11.83 1.57 1.78
CA GLY A 169 12.57 0.30 1.82
C GLY A 169 12.36 -0.41 3.15
N GLU A 170 12.70 0.23 4.26
CA GLU A 170 12.61 -0.37 5.59
C GLU A 170 12.02 0.60 6.62
N ALA A 171 11.16 0.07 7.50
CA ALA A 171 10.73 0.72 8.74
C ALA A 171 11.27 -0.07 9.93
N GLN A 172 12.39 0.36 10.52
CA GLN A 172 13.03 -0.30 11.64
C GLN A 172 12.85 0.48 12.94
N ASN A 173 12.50 -0.24 14.01
CA ASN A 173 12.50 0.21 15.41
C ASN A 173 11.50 1.32 15.80
N LEU A 174 10.66 1.83 14.90
CA LEU A 174 9.62 2.80 15.23
C LEU A 174 8.40 2.63 14.33
N ASP A 175 7.24 3.01 14.86
CA ASP A 175 5.98 2.93 14.16
C ASP A 175 6.01 3.75 12.86
N ALA A 176 5.44 3.21 11.81
CA ALA A 176 5.27 3.91 10.55
C ALA A 176 3.82 3.80 10.05
N THR A 177 3.34 4.87 9.45
CA THR A 177 2.01 4.92 8.86
C THR A 177 2.14 5.21 7.36
N PHE A 178 1.48 4.37 6.56
CA PHE A 178 1.33 4.55 5.13
C PHE A 178 -0.17 4.68 4.84
N GLU A 179 -0.59 5.84 4.39
CA GLU A 179 -2.00 6.11 4.14
C GLU A 179 -2.20 6.71 2.75
N ASN A 180 -3.13 6.14 1.98
CA ASN A 180 -3.45 6.57 0.62
C ASN A 180 -2.22 6.59 -0.31
N CYS A 181 -1.25 5.68 -0.11
CA CYS A 181 -0.06 5.60 -0.95
C CYS A 181 -0.29 4.72 -2.18
N TYR A 182 0.40 5.04 -3.27
CA TYR A 182 0.24 4.34 -4.53
C TYR A 182 1.60 4.02 -5.17
N ASN A 183 1.84 2.76 -5.47
CA ASN A 183 2.98 2.34 -6.26
C ASN A 183 2.54 1.90 -7.66
N LYS A 184 3.12 2.49 -8.69
CA LYS A 184 2.95 2.13 -10.09
C LYS A 184 4.24 1.57 -10.72
N GLY A 185 5.38 1.83 -10.08
CA GLY A 185 6.68 1.38 -10.57
C GLY A 185 6.97 -0.06 -10.21
N ASN A 186 7.74 -0.74 -11.03
CA ASN A 186 8.21 -2.10 -10.74
C ASN A 186 9.25 -2.08 -9.62
N ILE A 187 9.18 -3.06 -8.72
CA ILE A 187 10.05 -3.18 -7.55
C ILE A 187 10.86 -4.48 -7.66
N THR A 188 12.17 -4.36 -7.56
CA THR A 188 13.07 -5.52 -7.65
C THR A 188 14.07 -5.55 -6.50
N SER A 189 14.10 -6.64 -5.74
CA SER A 189 15.17 -6.94 -4.80
C SER A 189 16.02 -8.09 -5.35
N VAL A 190 17.34 -7.89 -5.38
CA VAL A 190 18.27 -8.78 -6.09
C VAL A 190 19.07 -9.71 -5.20
N ASP A 191 19.22 -9.43 -3.89
CA ASP A 191 19.95 -10.29 -2.96
C ASP A 191 19.18 -11.60 -2.70
N THR A 192 19.89 -12.69 -2.55
CA THR A 192 19.34 -14.02 -2.26
C THR A 192 19.42 -14.41 -0.79
N GLY A 193 19.83 -13.48 0.09
CA GLY A 193 19.96 -13.68 1.53
C GLY A 193 18.63 -13.87 2.25
N SER A 194 18.68 -14.51 3.41
CA SER A 194 17.50 -14.66 4.27
C SER A 194 17.15 -13.32 4.93
N GLY A 195 15.99 -12.78 4.67
CA GLY A 195 15.56 -11.46 5.18
C GLY A 195 15.29 -10.46 4.06
N VAL A 196 15.74 -10.76 2.88
CA VAL A 196 15.49 -9.97 1.67
C VAL A 196 14.00 -9.93 1.35
N ALA A 197 13.47 -8.73 1.12
CA ALA A 197 12.05 -8.55 0.86
C ALA A 197 11.79 -7.38 -0.10
N ALA A 198 10.87 -7.59 -1.03
CA ALA A 198 10.37 -6.55 -1.91
C ALA A 198 8.86 -6.39 -1.79
N ALA A 199 8.36 -5.16 -1.92
CA ALA A 199 6.92 -4.90 -1.97
C ALA A 199 6.56 -3.55 -2.60
N GLY A 200 5.27 -3.42 -2.97
CA GLY A 200 4.77 -2.19 -3.58
C GLY A 200 4.79 -0.98 -2.64
N ILE A 201 4.59 -1.16 -1.34
CA ILE A 201 4.57 -0.05 -0.38
C ILE A 201 5.81 -0.08 0.52
N ILE A 202 6.01 -1.14 1.29
CA ILE A 202 7.13 -1.25 2.21
C ILE A 202 7.82 -2.62 2.09
N GLY A 203 9.14 -2.61 1.84
CA GLY A 203 9.93 -3.84 1.71
C GLY A 203 10.02 -4.60 3.02
N TYR A 204 10.43 -3.95 4.11
CA TYR A 204 10.70 -4.60 5.39
C TYR A 204 10.23 -3.77 6.59
N ASN A 205 9.60 -4.43 7.55
CA ASN A 205 9.30 -3.85 8.86
C ASN A 205 9.95 -4.69 9.97
N GLY A 206 10.91 -4.10 10.68
CA GLY A 206 11.73 -4.83 11.66
C GLY A 206 11.04 -5.12 12.98
N THR A 207 10.92 -4.12 13.86
CA THR A 207 10.61 -4.37 15.28
C THR A 207 9.40 -3.64 15.84
N ASN A 208 8.71 -2.81 15.04
CA ASN A 208 7.59 -2.00 15.51
C ASN A 208 6.31 -2.19 14.70
N ALA A 209 5.22 -1.62 15.20
CA ALA A 209 3.95 -1.67 14.53
C ALA A 209 3.96 -0.82 13.25
N ILE A 210 3.36 -1.32 12.18
CA ILE A 210 3.06 -0.55 10.99
C ILE A 210 1.57 -0.55 10.72
N ILE A 211 1.11 0.57 10.16
CA ILE A 211 -0.25 0.75 9.69
C ILE A 211 -0.19 1.10 8.21
N ILE A 212 -0.79 0.26 7.38
CA ILE A 212 -0.88 0.46 5.94
C ILE A 212 -2.37 0.49 5.59
N LYS A 213 -2.87 1.65 5.16
CA LYS A 213 -4.29 1.84 4.87
C LYS A 213 -4.52 2.47 3.51
N ASN A 214 -5.53 1.98 2.80
CA ASN A 214 -5.99 2.53 1.53
C ASN A 214 -4.87 2.65 0.49
N CYS A 215 -3.89 1.74 0.52
CA CYS A 215 -2.75 1.76 -0.39
C CYS A 215 -2.98 0.84 -1.59
N THR A 216 -2.42 1.22 -2.72
CA THR A 216 -2.52 0.45 -3.97
C THR A 216 -1.15 0.15 -4.55
N ASN A 217 -0.98 -1.04 -5.10
CA ASN A 217 0.17 -1.42 -5.90
C ASN A 217 -0.28 -1.88 -7.28
N ASP A 218 0.20 -1.24 -8.33
CA ASP A 218 0.01 -1.65 -9.74
C ASP A 218 1.31 -2.16 -10.37
N GLY A 219 2.47 -1.89 -9.75
CA GLY A 219 3.76 -2.34 -10.25
C GLY A 219 4.03 -3.82 -9.94
N ASP A 220 4.78 -4.48 -10.81
CA ASP A 220 5.22 -5.84 -10.60
C ASP A 220 6.31 -5.90 -9.52
N ILE A 221 6.21 -6.89 -8.63
CA ILE A 221 7.12 -7.09 -7.51
C ILE A 221 7.94 -8.35 -7.73
N THR A 222 9.26 -8.23 -7.71
CA THR A 222 10.17 -9.38 -7.82
C THR A 222 11.20 -9.35 -6.71
N SER A 223 11.33 -10.46 -6.00
CA SER A 223 12.38 -10.67 -4.99
C SER A 223 12.98 -12.06 -5.14
N ALA A 224 14.28 -12.16 -4.92
CA ALA A 224 14.94 -13.44 -4.87
C ALA A 224 14.57 -14.26 -3.62
N PHE A 225 13.92 -13.66 -2.61
CA PHE A 225 13.51 -14.35 -1.39
C PHE A 225 12.03 -14.10 -1.05
N ARG A 226 11.64 -12.92 -0.53
CA ARG A 226 10.25 -12.62 -0.13
C ARG A 226 9.65 -11.52 -1.00
N ALA A 227 8.47 -11.75 -1.55
CA ALA A 227 7.75 -10.74 -2.33
C ALA A 227 6.30 -10.60 -1.84
N GLY A 228 5.89 -9.37 -1.53
CA GLY A 228 4.52 -9.03 -1.15
C GLY A 228 3.96 -7.90 -2.00
N GLY A 229 2.69 -7.98 -2.39
CA GLY A 229 2.09 -6.91 -3.19
C GLY A 229 2.08 -5.55 -2.46
N ILE A 230 1.87 -5.56 -1.14
CA ILE A 230 1.81 -4.37 -0.27
C ILE A 230 2.96 -4.34 0.73
N SER A 231 3.23 -5.43 1.45
CA SER A 231 4.32 -5.55 2.42
C SER A 231 5.13 -6.82 2.20
N GLY A 232 6.45 -6.70 2.14
CA GLY A 232 7.34 -7.82 1.92
C GLY A 232 7.60 -8.62 3.20
N ASP A 233 8.06 -7.97 4.26
CA ASP A 233 8.30 -8.59 5.57
C ASP A 233 7.76 -7.70 6.69
N ALA A 234 6.83 -8.20 7.47
CA ALA A 234 6.16 -7.50 8.56
C ALA A 234 6.39 -8.22 9.89
N ARG A 235 7.58 -8.10 10.49
CA ARG A 235 8.00 -8.91 11.65
C ARG A 235 7.29 -8.62 12.94
N LYS A 236 6.83 -7.40 13.17
CA LYS A 236 6.02 -7.06 14.34
C LYS A 236 4.59 -6.73 13.94
N CYS A 237 3.79 -6.26 14.85
CA CYS A 237 2.38 -5.95 14.58
C CYS A 237 2.19 -5.16 13.29
N ALA A 238 1.48 -5.72 12.34
CA ALA A 238 1.14 -5.07 11.09
C ALA A 238 -0.38 -5.04 10.92
N THR A 239 -0.90 -3.86 10.62
CA THR A 239 -2.28 -3.67 10.20
C THR A 239 -2.29 -3.23 8.74
N VAL A 240 -2.87 -4.06 7.88
CA VAL A 240 -3.02 -3.79 6.45
C VAL A 240 -4.52 -3.77 6.14
N GLU A 241 -5.04 -2.60 5.79
CA GLU A 241 -6.48 -2.39 5.67
C GLU A 241 -6.83 -1.67 4.37
N ASN A 242 -7.86 -2.15 3.68
CA ASN A 242 -8.40 -1.55 2.46
C ASN A 242 -7.34 -1.37 1.36
N CYS A 243 -6.39 -2.30 1.24
CA CYS A 243 -5.31 -2.21 0.26
C CYS A 243 -5.60 -3.09 -0.96
N VAL A 244 -5.06 -2.67 -2.11
CA VAL A 244 -5.21 -3.39 -3.39
C VAL A 244 -3.86 -3.67 -4.00
N ASN A 245 -3.62 -4.91 -4.39
CA ASN A 245 -2.52 -5.29 -5.26
C ASN A 245 -3.05 -5.68 -6.63
N ASN A 246 -2.62 -4.99 -7.67
CA ASN A 246 -2.93 -5.30 -9.07
C ASN A 246 -1.71 -5.86 -9.82
N GLY A 247 -0.50 -5.59 -9.35
CA GLY A 247 0.74 -6.05 -9.95
C GLY A 247 1.04 -7.52 -9.66
N ALA A 248 1.78 -8.19 -10.55
CA ALA A 248 2.25 -9.54 -10.34
C ALA A 248 3.29 -9.58 -9.19
N VAL A 249 3.26 -10.65 -8.38
CA VAL A 249 4.16 -10.86 -7.25
C VAL A 249 4.97 -12.12 -7.46
N LYS A 250 6.30 -12.00 -7.49
CA LYS A 250 7.21 -13.13 -7.65
C LYS A 250 8.25 -13.17 -6.54
N GLY A 251 8.14 -14.15 -5.64
CA GLY A 251 9.10 -14.44 -4.57
C GLY A 251 9.92 -15.69 -4.86
N GLY A 252 11.20 -15.65 -4.57
CA GLY A 252 12.07 -16.84 -4.72
C GLY A 252 11.85 -17.89 -3.64
N ASP A 253 11.24 -17.56 -2.52
CA ASP A 253 10.87 -18.47 -1.41
C ASP A 253 9.42 -18.24 -1.00
N VAL A 254 9.10 -17.09 -0.44
CA VAL A 254 7.78 -16.76 0.06
C VAL A 254 7.15 -15.67 -0.80
N ALA A 255 5.91 -15.87 -1.22
CA ALA A 255 5.14 -14.86 -1.94
C ALA A 255 3.74 -14.71 -1.35
N GLY A 256 3.27 -13.46 -1.23
CA GLY A 256 1.92 -13.15 -0.80
C GLY A 256 1.32 -12.02 -1.61
N GLY A 257 0.09 -12.16 -2.07
CA GLY A 257 -0.57 -11.14 -2.87
C GLY A 257 -0.69 -9.79 -2.16
N ILE A 258 -0.77 -9.80 -0.82
CA ILE A 258 -0.77 -8.60 0.04
C ILE A 258 0.48 -8.58 0.93
N VAL A 259 0.72 -9.60 1.72
CA VAL A 259 1.86 -9.69 2.64
C VAL A 259 2.64 -10.97 2.37
N ALA A 260 3.95 -10.89 2.12
CA ALA A 260 4.72 -12.10 1.94
C ALA A 260 4.96 -12.81 3.27
N TYR A 261 5.56 -12.13 4.22
CA TYR A 261 5.97 -12.70 5.50
C TYR A 261 5.56 -11.79 6.65
N ALA A 262 5.06 -12.36 7.73
CA ALA A 262 4.74 -11.62 8.94
C ALA A 262 5.13 -12.40 10.19
N GLY A 263 5.60 -11.69 11.22
CA GLY A 263 5.91 -12.22 12.53
C GLY A 263 7.37 -12.55 12.76
N ASP A 264 7.72 -12.70 14.03
CA ASP A 264 9.05 -13.11 14.49
C ASP A 264 8.90 -13.91 15.81
N LYS A 265 9.74 -14.95 15.97
CA LYS A 265 9.70 -15.83 17.15
C LYS A 265 9.98 -15.13 18.48
N ASN A 266 10.72 -14.02 18.45
CA ASN A 266 11.16 -13.28 19.63
C ASN A 266 10.34 -12.02 19.91
N LEU A 267 9.46 -11.62 18.99
CA LEU A 267 8.67 -10.38 19.11
C LEU A 267 7.20 -10.71 19.40
N GLU A 268 6.54 -9.82 20.11
CA GLU A 268 5.08 -9.80 20.14
C GLU A 268 4.61 -9.38 18.74
N SER A 269 4.18 -10.33 17.95
CA SER A 269 3.79 -10.12 16.57
C SER A 269 2.31 -10.43 16.38
N GLY A 270 1.64 -9.56 15.65
CA GLY A 270 0.28 -9.78 15.20
C GLY A 270 0.14 -9.26 13.78
N LEU A 271 -0.51 -10.01 12.92
CA LEU A 271 -0.87 -9.59 11.57
C LEU A 271 -2.38 -9.43 11.50
N THR A 272 -2.82 -8.27 11.04
CA THR A 272 -4.22 -8.05 10.69
C THR A 272 -4.29 -7.57 9.25
N VAL A 273 -4.89 -8.36 8.36
CA VAL A 273 -5.17 -8.01 6.97
C VAL A 273 -6.68 -7.98 6.79
N THR A 274 -7.22 -6.80 6.52
CA THR A 274 -8.67 -6.61 6.47
C THR A 274 -9.08 -5.90 5.20
N ASN A 275 -10.14 -6.40 4.54
CA ASN A 275 -10.74 -5.78 3.35
C ASN A 275 -9.73 -5.49 2.23
N CYS A 276 -8.75 -6.37 2.04
CA CYS A 276 -7.75 -6.21 1.00
C CYS A 276 -8.10 -7.03 -0.24
N ILE A 277 -7.64 -6.57 -1.41
CA ILE A 277 -7.87 -7.24 -2.69
C ILE A 277 -6.52 -7.55 -3.34
N ASN A 278 -6.29 -8.81 -3.67
CA ASN A 278 -5.24 -9.20 -4.58
C ASN A 278 -5.83 -9.52 -5.96
N ASN A 279 -5.46 -8.74 -6.96
CA ASN A 279 -5.81 -8.94 -8.37
C ASN A 279 -4.64 -9.45 -9.21
N GLY A 280 -3.42 -9.37 -8.68
CA GLY A 280 -2.20 -9.79 -9.35
C GLY A 280 -1.89 -11.26 -9.13
N ASP A 281 -1.25 -11.89 -10.11
CA ASP A 281 -0.79 -13.26 -9.99
C ASP A 281 0.35 -13.36 -8.98
N VAL A 282 0.38 -14.46 -8.20
CA VAL A 282 1.37 -14.69 -7.14
C VAL A 282 2.17 -15.95 -7.45
N THR A 283 3.47 -15.82 -7.58
CA THR A 283 4.39 -16.94 -7.88
C THR A 283 5.48 -17.05 -6.84
N GLY A 284 5.78 -18.27 -6.41
CA GLY A 284 6.86 -18.55 -5.46
C GLY A 284 7.21 -20.04 -5.40
N THR A 285 8.17 -20.43 -4.53
CA THR A 285 8.66 -21.81 -4.50
C THR A 285 8.33 -22.58 -3.22
N ASN A 286 8.05 -21.89 -2.11
CA ASN A 286 7.88 -22.58 -0.83
C ASN A 286 6.54 -22.26 -0.16
N LYS A 287 6.23 -20.98 0.09
CA LYS A 287 4.94 -20.58 0.71
C LYS A 287 4.32 -19.48 -0.11
N VAL A 288 3.25 -19.81 -0.83
CA VAL A 288 2.63 -18.93 -1.84
C VAL A 288 1.16 -18.74 -1.50
N GLY A 289 0.82 -17.56 -1.00
CA GLY A 289 -0.55 -17.24 -0.58
C GLY A 289 -1.18 -16.14 -1.42
N GLY A 290 -2.44 -16.29 -1.79
CA GLY A 290 -3.19 -15.26 -2.49
C GLY A 290 -3.28 -13.95 -1.70
N ILE A 291 -3.28 -14.02 -0.37
CA ILE A 291 -3.26 -12.88 0.53
C ILE A 291 -1.96 -12.85 1.34
N VAL A 292 -1.64 -13.90 2.09
CA VAL A 292 -0.47 -13.98 2.96
C VAL A 292 0.36 -15.22 2.64
N GLY A 293 1.65 -15.04 2.40
CA GLY A 293 2.56 -16.18 2.16
C GLY A 293 2.85 -16.94 3.45
N TYR A 294 3.39 -16.27 4.46
CA TYR A 294 3.73 -16.90 5.73
C TYR A 294 3.42 -15.99 6.92
N ALA A 295 2.57 -16.45 7.83
CA ALA A 295 2.31 -15.81 9.11
C ALA A 295 3.04 -16.56 10.23
N TYR A 296 4.11 -15.96 10.77
CA TYR A 296 4.90 -16.52 11.86
C TYR A 296 4.37 -16.04 13.21
N GLY A 297 4.10 -16.94 14.12
CA GLY A 297 3.69 -16.64 15.49
C GLY A 297 4.32 -17.60 16.49
N THR A 298 4.39 -17.25 17.76
CA THR A 298 4.79 -18.18 18.81
C THR A 298 3.57 -18.76 19.50
N ASN A 299 3.67 -20.02 19.86
CA ASN A 299 2.61 -20.83 20.47
C ASN A 299 1.96 -20.17 21.68
N GLY A 300 0.63 -20.12 21.72
CA GLY A 300 -0.15 -19.87 22.92
C GLY A 300 -0.38 -18.42 23.32
N ASN A 301 -0.03 -17.42 22.50
CA ASN A 301 -0.31 -16.03 22.81
C ASN A 301 -1.26 -15.41 21.77
N ALA A 302 -2.46 -15.01 22.18
CA ALA A 302 -3.46 -14.36 21.32
C ALA A 302 -2.96 -13.03 20.71
N ALA A 303 -2.00 -12.35 21.36
CA ALA A 303 -1.34 -11.17 20.81
C ALA A 303 -0.41 -11.47 19.63
N LYS A 304 -0.21 -12.75 19.30
CA LYS A 304 0.63 -13.23 18.19
C LYS A 304 -0.22 -13.91 17.13
N SER A 305 -1.40 -13.40 16.89
CA SER A 305 -2.37 -13.95 15.96
C SER A 305 -2.18 -13.42 14.54
N ALA A 306 -2.54 -14.24 13.57
CA ALA A 306 -2.74 -13.80 12.19
C ALA A 306 -4.24 -13.74 11.91
N THR A 307 -4.72 -12.57 11.52
CA THR A 307 -6.13 -12.37 11.13
C THR A 307 -6.19 -11.93 9.67
N VAL A 308 -6.89 -12.69 8.84
CA VAL A 308 -7.25 -12.31 7.47
C VAL A 308 -8.77 -12.26 7.39
N SER A 309 -9.35 -11.11 7.15
CA SER A 309 -10.79 -10.92 7.20
C SER A 309 -11.30 -10.03 6.08
N GLY A 310 -12.41 -10.43 5.45
CA GLY A 310 -13.03 -9.63 4.38
C GLY A 310 -12.16 -9.49 3.13
N CYS A 311 -11.21 -10.38 2.90
CA CYS A 311 -10.26 -10.25 1.80
C CYS A 311 -10.71 -10.96 0.53
N ILE A 312 -10.23 -10.47 -0.62
CA ILE A 312 -10.51 -11.01 -1.94
C ILE A 312 -9.20 -11.40 -2.62
N ASN A 313 -9.11 -12.64 -3.11
CA ASN A 313 -8.06 -13.03 -4.03
C ASN A 313 -8.63 -13.33 -5.41
N ASN A 314 -8.26 -12.54 -6.41
CA ASN A 314 -8.61 -12.76 -7.81
C ASN A 314 -7.41 -13.25 -8.65
N GLY A 315 -6.19 -13.13 -8.12
CA GLY A 315 -4.97 -13.51 -8.82
C GLY A 315 -4.73 -15.01 -8.81
N THR A 316 -4.12 -15.52 -9.87
CA THR A 316 -3.65 -16.90 -9.95
C THR A 316 -2.47 -17.11 -9.02
N ILE A 317 -2.48 -18.21 -8.30
CA ILE A 317 -1.38 -18.61 -7.42
C ILE A 317 -0.60 -19.71 -8.13
N THR A 318 0.70 -19.49 -8.33
CA THR A 318 1.59 -20.51 -8.92
C THR A 318 2.69 -20.86 -7.94
N ILE A 319 2.72 -22.13 -7.54
CA ILE A 319 3.81 -22.67 -6.76
C ILE A 319 4.72 -23.51 -7.63
N ASP A 320 5.99 -23.09 -7.72
CA ASP A 320 7.04 -23.80 -8.42
C ASP A 320 7.84 -24.61 -7.40
N ALA A 321 7.34 -25.80 -7.09
CA ALA A 321 7.95 -26.71 -6.13
C ALA A 321 9.25 -27.28 -6.71
N TYR A 322 10.27 -26.48 -6.75
CA TYR A 322 11.59 -26.92 -7.15
C TYR A 322 12.37 -27.43 -5.94
N MET A 323 12.95 -28.61 -6.05
CA MET A 323 13.86 -29.14 -5.04
C MET A 323 15.03 -28.16 -4.82
N ASN A 324 14.87 -27.19 -3.97
CA ASN A 324 15.92 -26.25 -3.68
C ASN A 324 16.55 -26.54 -2.33
N LYS A 325 17.83 -26.85 -2.39
CA LYS A 325 18.77 -26.80 -1.26
C LYS A 325 18.73 -27.94 -0.24
N GLY A 326 18.47 -29.19 -0.66
CA GLY A 326 18.90 -30.37 0.13
C GLY A 326 18.16 -30.61 1.44
N ALA A 327 17.08 -29.89 1.72
CA ALA A 327 16.15 -30.20 2.78
C ALA A 327 14.77 -30.36 2.13
N LEU A 328 14.14 -31.49 2.38
CA LEU A 328 12.76 -31.80 2.02
C LEU A 328 11.82 -30.88 2.84
N ALA A 329 11.69 -29.63 2.43
CA ALA A 329 10.73 -28.73 3.06
C ALA A 329 9.45 -28.75 2.23
N ASP A 330 8.34 -29.14 2.84
CA ASP A 330 7.03 -29.09 2.21
C ASP A 330 6.71 -27.69 1.72
N SER A 331 6.21 -27.60 0.51
CA SER A 331 5.77 -26.36 -0.12
C SER A 331 4.27 -26.21 0.03
N PHE A 332 3.79 -25.00 0.28
CA PHE A 332 2.39 -24.71 0.56
C PHE A 332 1.84 -23.62 -0.36
N ALA A 333 0.69 -23.89 -0.97
CA ALA A 333 -0.07 -22.92 -1.73
C ALA A 333 -1.47 -22.76 -1.13
N SER A 334 -1.97 -21.53 -1.03
CA SER A 334 -3.28 -21.23 -0.46
C SER A 334 -3.90 -19.99 -1.09
N GLU A 335 -5.22 -20.01 -1.18
CA GLU A 335 -6.01 -18.84 -1.56
C GLU A 335 -5.85 -17.66 -0.59
N PHE A 336 -5.56 -17.94 0.70
CA PHE A 336 -5.53 -16.90 1.74
C PHE A 336 -4.20 -16.87 2.49
N ILE A 337 -3.88 -17.87 3.31
CA ILE A 337 -2.61 -17.96 4.06
C ILE A 337 -1.94 -19.27 3.73
N ALA A 338 -0.79 -19.22 3.04
CA ALA A 338 -0.13 -20.47 2.66
C ALA A 338 0.38 -21.24 3.88
N TYR A 339 0.96 -20.55 4.85
CA TYR A 339 1.51 -21.23 6.02
C TYR A 339 1.48 -20.36 7.28
N THR A 340 1.20 -20.96 8.41
CA THR A 340 1.33 -20.33 9.73
C THR A 340 1.87 -21.31 10.75
N ASN A 341 2.68 -20.83 11.68
CA ASN A 341 3.02 -21.54 12.91
C ASN A 341 2.42 -20.86 14.15
N SER A 342 1.45 -19.99 13.95
CA SER A 342 0.67 -19.40 15.03
C SER A 342 -0.46 -20.33 15.44
N THR A 343 -0.68 -20.48 16.74
CA THR A 343 -1.83 -21.21 17.27
C THR A 343 -3.14 -20.45 17.18
N CYS A 344 -3.06 -19.11 16.99
CA CYS A 344 -4.22 -18.23 16.87
C CYS A 344 -4.29 -17.65 15.47
N THR A 345 -4.93 -18.35 14.54
CA THR A 345 -5.10 -17.89 13.16
C THR A 345 -6.58 -17.80 12.84
N ILE A 346 -7.00 -16.66 12.34
CA ILE A 346 -8.38 -16.36 11.99
C ILE A 346 -8.45 -15.99 10.51
N ILE A 347 -9.21 -16.77 9.73
CA ILE A 347 -9.55 -16.46 8.35
C ILE A 347 -11.06 -16.42 8.24
N LYS A 348 -11.63 -15.28 7.92
CA LYS A 348 -13.10 -15.16 7.85
C LYS A 348 -13.57 -14.19 6.78
N ASN A 349 -14.78 -14.49 6.25
CA ASN A 349 -15.46 -13.60 5.30
C ASN A 349 -14.61 -13.31 4.07
N CYS A 350 -13.90 -14.31 3.54
CA CYS A 350 -12.98 -14.14 2.41
C CYS A 350 -13.51 -14.86 1.17
N ILE A 351 -13.14 -14.35 0.01
CA ILE A 351 -13.50 -14.95 -1.28
C ILE A 351 -12.26 -15.08 -2.16
N SER A 352 -12.10 -16.20 -2.86
CA SER A 352 -11.07 -16.42 -3.85
C SER A 352 -11.64 -16.88 -5.17
N THR A 353 -11.18 -16.25 -6.24
CA THR A 353 -11.50 -16.64 -7.63
C THR A 353 -10.27 -17.06 -8.42
N GLY A 354 -9.08 -16.89 -7.83
CA GLY A 354 -7.81 -17.29 -8.44
C GLY A 354 -7.64 -18.80 -8.50
N ALA A 355 -7.07 -19.29 -9.60
CA ALA A 355 -6.66 -20.68 -9.69
C ALA A 355 -5.37 -20.93 -8.89
N ILE A 356 -5.15 -22.16 -8.42
CA ILE A 356 -3.86 -22.59 -7.89
C ILE A 356 -3.22 -23.54 -8.91
N ASN A 357 -2.04 -23.18 -9.38
CA ASN A 357 -1.24 -23.97 -10.30
C ASN A 357 0.00 -24.50 -9.57
N THR A 358 0.35 -25.75 -9.85
CA THR A 358 1.60 -26.36 -9.38
C THR A 358 2.50 -26.62 -10.57
N THR A 359 3.76 -26.20 -10.48
CA THR A 359 4.81 -26.53 -11.42
C THR A 359 5.95 -27.22 -10.67
N GLY A 360 6.84 -27.92 -11.36
CA GLY A 360 7.92 -28.69 -10.71
C GLY A 360 7.43 -30.02 -10.13
N ASP A 361 7.95 -30.41 -8.96
CA ASP A 361 7.58 -31.68 -8.30
C ASP A 361 6.32 -31.53 -7.44
N ALA A 362 5.17 -31.83 -8.05
CA ALA A 362 3.87 -31.73 -7.39
C ALA A 362 3.72 -32.63 -6.15
N SER A 363 4.56 -33.66 -5.98
CA SER A 363 4.52 -34.56 -4.82
C SER A 363 4.92 -33.88 -3.50
N MET A 364 5.60 -32.73 -3.60
CA MET A 364 6.09 -31.93 -2.47
C MET A 364 5.21 -30.70 -2.19
N THR A 365 4.09 -30.57 -2.89
CA THR A 365 3.23 -29.37 -2.79
C THR A 365 1.94 -29.70 -2.10
N HIS A 366 1.61 -28.94 -1.06
CA HIS A 366 0.35 -29.00 -0.34
C HIS A 366 -0.52 -27.79 -0.72
N ILE A 367 -1.70 -28.07 -1.31
CA ILE A 367 -2.72 -27.05 -1.54
C ILE A 367 -3.63 -27.05 -0.32
N VAL A 368 -3.67 -25.95 0.40
CA VAL A 368 -4.32 -25.87 1.71
C VAL A 368 -5.13 -24.57 1.84
N ILE A 369 -6.11 -24.54 2.73
CA ILE A 369 -6.67 -23.25 3.18
C ILE A 369 -5.63 -22.54 4.05
N VAL A 370 -4.93 -23.27 4.90
CA VAL A 370 -3.73 -22.83 5.60
C VAL A 370 -2.87 -24.02 6.02
N GLY A 371 -1.57 -23.95 5.79
CA GLY A 371 -0.61 -24.90 6.35
C GLY A 371 -0.28 -24.54 7.79
N LEU A 372 -0.36 -25.50 8.71
CA LEU A 372 -0.08 -25.32 10.13
C LEU A 372 1.15 -26.13 10.54
N SER A 373 2.07 -25.51 11.28
CA SER A 373 3.23 -26.21 11.85
C SER A 373 3.02 -26.75 13.27
N ASN A 374 1.87 -26.45 13.89
CA ASN A 374 1.66 -26.74 15.29
C ASN A 374 0.44 -27.64 15.52
N ALA A 375 0.58 -28.61 16.46
CA ALA A 375 -0.44 -29.60 16.75
C ALA A 375 -1.66 -29.03 17.50
N ASP A 376 -1.59 -27.83 18.07
CA ASP A 376 -2.71 -27.22 18.81
C ASP A 376 -3.55 -26.34 17.88
N VAL A 377 -4.51 -26.95 17.21
CA VAL A 377 -5.46 -26.30 16.30
C VAL A 377 -6.68 -25.68 17.01
N THR A 378 -6.70 -25.68 18.34
CA THR A 378 -7.87 -25.25 19.12
C THR A 378 -8.21 -23.76 18.99
N GLN A 379 -7.26 -22.94 18.53
CA GLN A 379 -7.44 -21.49 18.35
C GLN A 379 -7.50 -21.07 16.87
N TYR A 380 -7.65 -22.04 15.98
CA TYR A 380 -7.81 -21.78 14.56
C TYR A 380 -9.29 -21.54 14.22
N THR A 381 -9.59 -20.49 13.46
CA THR A 381 -10.94 -20.17 12.99
C THR A 381 -10.93 -19.98 11.48
N ALA A 382 -11.72 -20.78 10.76
CA ALA A 382 -12.07 -20.55 9.37
C ALA A 382 -13.60 -20.42 9.27
N GLU A 383 -14.08 -19.29 8.76
CA GLU A 383 -15.50 -18.99 8.72
C GLU A 383 -15.85 -18.21 7.46
N ASN A 384 -16.94 -18.59 6.78
CA ASN A 384 -17.47 -17.94 5.59
C ASN A 384 -16.40 -17.73 4.50
N LEU A 385 -15.77 -18.82 4.10
CA LEU A 385 -14.78 -18.81 3.01
C LEU A 385 -15.46 -19.27 1.71
N TYR A 386 -15.31 -18.48 0.65
CA TYR A 386 -15.90 -18.74 -0.66
C TYR A 386 -14.79 -18.90 -1.68
N ILE A 387 -14.75 -20.04 -2.38
CA ILE A 387 -13.71 -20.36 -3.34
C ILE A 387 -14.37 -20.73 -4.65
N ALA A 388 -14.04 -19.99 -5.73
CA ALA A 388 -14.51 -20.31 -7.06
C ALA A 388 -13.85 -21.59 -7.56
N ASP A 389 -14.66 -22.48 -8.12
CA ASP A 389 -14.19 -23.72 -8.71
C ASP A 389 -13.68 -23.46 -10.13
N ASN A 390 -12.39 -23.35 -10.27
CA ASN A 390 -11.72 -23.05 -11.54
C ASN A 390 -11.25 -24.31 -12.29
N GLY A 391 -11.72 -25.48 -11.88
CA GLY A 391 -11.49 -26.74 -12.62
C GLY A 391 -10.09 -27.34 -12.56
N ALA A 392 -9.13 -26.67 -11.93
CA ALA A 392 -7.71 -27.06 -11.93
C ALA A 392 -7.17 -27.52 -10.56
N VAL A 393 -7.99 -27.56 -9.53
CA VAL A 393 -7.50 -27.85 -8.17
C VAL A 393 -7.59 -29.34 -7.88
N THR A 394 -6.47 -30.00 -7.96
CA THR A 394 -6.30 -31.33 -7.36
C THR A 394 -6.01 -31.13 -5.88
N HIS A 395 -6.97 -31.43 -5.02
CA HIS A 395 -6.75 -31.42 -3.57
C HIS A 395 -5.91 -32.63 -3.19
N PHE A 396 -4.80 -32.40 -2.51
CA PHE A 396 -4.00 -33.45 -1.90
C PHE A 396 -4.39 -33.59 -0.44
N SER A 397 -4.66 -34.82 0.02
CA SER A 397 -4.80 -35.10 1.42
C SER A 397 -3.43 -35.42 2.02
N TRP A 398 -3.07 -34.68 3.07
CA TRP A 398 -1.88 -34.97 3.84
C TRP A 398 -2.29 -35.46 5.24
N THR A 399 -1.79 -36.62 5.57
CA THR A 399 -2.00 -37.20 6.89
C THR A 399 -0.71 -36.99 7.70
N ALA A 400 -0.81 -36.23 8.80
CA ALA A 400 0.31 -36.04 9.73
C ALA A 400 0.81 -37.41 10.23
N THR A 401 2.08 -37.69 10.05
CA THR A 401 2.74 -38.80 10.72
C THR A 401 3.20 -38.36 12.10
N ALA A 402 3.30 -39.28 13.06
CA ALA A 402 3.61 -38.99 14.47
C ALA A 402 4.96 -38.28 14.69
N ASP A 403 5.85 -38.26 13.70
CA ASP A 403 7.16 -37.66 13.78
C ASP A 403 7.22 -36.22 13.19
N ASN A 404 6.18 -35.79 12.47
CA ASN A 404 6.03 -34.43 11.95
C ASN A 404 4.76 -33.83 12.53
N ALA A 405 4.87 -33.14 13.65
CA ALA A 405 3.77 -32.52 14.37
C ALA A 405 3.15 -31.28 13.65
N ALA A 406 3.23 -31.24 12.33
CA ALA A 406 2.53 -30.25 11.53
C ALA A 406 1.09 -30.74 11.30
N SER A 407 0.14 -30.15 11.94
CA SER A 407 -1.28 -30.37 11.66
C SER A 407 -1.64 -29.57 10.43
N ILE A 408 -1.85 -30.22 9.31
CA ILE A 408 -2.48 -29.62 8.14
C ILE A 408 -3.96 -29.84 8.30
N VAL A 409 -4.71 -28.75 8.37
CA VAL A 409 -6.16 -28.81 8.26
C VAL A 409 -6.47 -28.81 6.78
N GLU A 410 -6.67 -29.98 6.25
CA GLU A 410 -7.08 -30.18 4.89
C GLU A 410 -8.59 -29.99 4.80
N PHE A 411 -9.00 -29.18 3.83
CA PHE A 411 -10.39 -29.04 3.48
C PHE A 411 -10.65 -29.73 2.14
N SER A 412 -11.07 -30.98 2.17
CA SER A 412 -11.76 -31.57 1.03
C SER A 412 -13.24 -31.19 1.13
N ALA A 413 -13.61 -30.03 0.59
CA ALA A 413 -15.02 -29.70 0.44
C ALA A 413 -15.52 -30.25 -0.89
N VAL A 414 -16.24 -31.32 -0.82
CA VAL A 414 -17.15 -31.72 -1.88
C VAL A 414 -18.57 -31.42 -1.36
N ASP A 415 -19.24 -30.48 -2.03
CA ASP A 415 -20.67 -30.18 -1.88
C ASP A 415 -21.15 -29.84 -0.47
N GLY A 416 -20.65 -28.78 0.15
CA GLY A 416 -21.31 -28.16 1.30
C GLY A 416 -21.37 -29.04 2.55
N LYS A 417 -20.50 -30.03 2.73
CA LYS A 417 -20.40 -30.82 3.95
C LYS A 417 -19.50 -30.10 4.96
N ASP A 418 -20.02 -30.04 6.20
CA ASP A 418 -19.26 -29.60 7.37
C ASP A 418 -18.01 -30.46 7.54
N LEU A 419 -16.87 -29.83 7.83
CA LEU A 419 -15.63 -30.54 8.09
C LEU A 419 -15.65 -31.06 9.54
N GLU A 420 -15.71 -32.37 9.67
CA GLU A 420 -15.59 -32.99 10.97
C GLU A 420 -14.14 -33.05 11.42
N GLY A 421 -13.83 -32.49 12.59
CA GLY A 421 -12.60 -32.81 13.33
C GLY A 421 -11.77 -31.69 13.91
N SER A 422 -12.05 -30.40 13.75
CA SER A 422 -11.40 -29.35 14.48
C SER A 422 -12.34 -28.26 14.98
N ALA A 423 -11.98 -27.65 16.10
CA ALA A 423 -12.91 -27.00 17.01
C ALA A 423 -13.70 -25.80 16.46
N THR A 424 -13.38 -25.21 15.28
CA THR A 424 -14.12 -24.03 14.79
C THR A 424 -14.02 -23.82 13.28
N VAL A 425 -14.19 -24.86 12.47
CA VAL A 425 -14.31 -24.69 11.02
C VAL A 425 -15.79 -24.59 10.66
N LYS A 426 -16.22 -23.39 10.29
CA LYS A 426 -17.57 -23.13 9.79
C LYS A 426 -17.49 -22.80 8.31
N ALA A 427 -17.83 -23.77 7.48
CA ALA A 427 -18.13 -23.63 6.06
C ALA A 427 -17.09 -22.97 5.13
N VAL A 428 -16.41 -23.81 4.38
CA VAL A 428 -15.86 -23.42 3.07
C VAL A 428 -16.93 -23.74 2.02
N THR A 429 -17.34 -22.74 1.24
CA THR A 429 -18.28 -22.90 0.13
C THR A 429 -17.52 -22.84 -1.17
N ARG A 430 -17.57 -23.90 -1.98
CA ARG A 430 -17.07 -23.94 -3.35
C ARG A 430 -18.20 -23.79 -4.35
N GLY A 431 -17.91 -23.21 -5.49
CA GLY A 431 -18.87 -23.09 -6.58
C GLY A 431 -18.31 -22.32 -7.77
N THR A 432 -18.97 -22.45 -8.90
CA THR A 432 -18.61 -21.66 -10.10
C THR A 432 -18.75 -20.18 -9.79
N LEU A 433 -17.74 -19.37 -10.20
CA LEU A 433 -17.82 -17.92 -10.09
C LEU A 433 -19.04 -17.40 -10.85
N GLY A 434 -19.94 -16.75 -10.15
CA GLY A 434 -21.18 -16.21 -10.70
C GLY A 434 -22.04 -15.57 -9.62
N ALA A 435 -23.22 -15.13 -10.05
CA ALA A 435 -24.18 -14.49 -9.16
C ALA A 435 -24.52 -15.34 -7.93
N ASP A 436 -24.59 -16.67 -8.08
CA ASP A 436 -24.94 -17.59 -6.99
C ASP A 436 -23.89 -17.64 -5.89
N LEU A 437 -22.59 -17.69 -6.24
CA LEU A 437 -21.50 -17.68 -5.27
C LEU A 437 -21.46 -16.34 -4.51
N ILE A 438 -21.60 -15.24 -5.25
CA ILE A 438 -21.66 -13.89 -4.66
C ILE A 438 -22.91 -13.71 -3.79
N ALA A 439 -24.06 -14.24 -4.20
CA ALA A 439 -25.28 -14.18 -3.39
C ALA A 439 -25.13 -14.98 -2.07
N LYS A 440 -24.50 -16.15 -2.11
CA LYS A 440 -24.19 -16.93 -0.91
C LYS A 440 -23.26 -16.18 0.02
N ALA A 441 -22.17 -15.60 -0.51
CA ALA A 441 -21.23 -14.78 0.26
C ALA A 441 -21.93 -13.56 0.89
N ASN A 442 -22.72 -12.84 0.12
CA ASN A 442 -23.46 -11.67 0.59
C ASN A 442 -24.55 -12.02 1.62
N THR A 443 -25.15 -13.22 1.54
CA THR A 443 -26.12 -13.69 2.53
C THR A 443 -25.47 -13.96 3.88
N ALA A 444 -24.28 -14.53 3.89
CA ALA A 444 -23.59 -14.89 5.12
C ALA A 444 -22.84 -13.71 5.76
N ILE A 445 -22.30 -12.79 4.95
CA ILE A 445 -21.43 -11.71 5.42
C ILE A 445 -22.21 -10.39 5.57
N GLY A 446 -23.17 -10.16 4.68
CA GLY A 446 -24.00 -8.96 4.64
C GLY A 446 -24.37 -8.61 3.20
N ALA A 447 -25.62 -8.25 2.97
CA ALA A 447 -26.12 -7.93 1.65
C ALA A 447 -25.34 -6.77 1.01
N GLY A 448 -24.91 -6.94 -0.25
CA GLY A 448 -24.21 -5.91 -0.99
C GLY A 448 -22.72 -5.72 -0.62
N THR A 449 -22.11 -6.69 0.07
CA THR A 449 -20.67 -6.63 0.41
C THR A 449 -19.81 -6.84 -0.82
N TYR A 450 -20.15 -7.82 -1.68
CA TYR A 450 -19.40 -8.17 -2.87
C TYR A 450 -20.24 -8.00 -4.15
N GLU A 451 -19.55 -7.65 -5.22
CA GLU A 451 -20.08 -7.62 -6.59
C GLU A 451 -19.08 -8.23 -7.58
N ILE A 452 -19.54 -8.54 -8.78
CA ILE A 452 -18.63 -8.88 -9.91
C ILE A 452 -18.51 -7.64 -10.78
N LYS A 453 -17.29 -7.15 -10.93
CA LYS A 453 -16.92 -6.03 -11.77
C LYS A 453 -15.79 -6.45 -12.70
N ASP A 454 -15.97 -6.28 -14.00
CA ASP A 454 -14.98 -6.66 -15.02
C ASP A 454 -14.48 -8.12 -14.91
N GLY A 455 -15.39 -9.05 -14.53
CA GLY A 455 -15.07 -10.47 -14.36
C GLY A 455 -14.32 -10.82 -13.08
N LYS A 456 -14.07 -9.86 -12.20
CA LYS A 456 -13.41 -10.02 -10.91
C LYS A 456 -14.38 -9.73 -9.77
N VAL A 457 -14.12 -10.31 -8.60
CA VAL A 457 -14.84 -9.94 -7.40
C VAL A 457 -14.29 -8.64 -6.84
N ALA A 458 -15.18 -7.74 -6.46
CA ALA A 458 -14.88 -6.45 -5.86
C ALA A 458 -15.81 -6.17 -4.69
N PHE A 459 -15.47 -5.18 -3.87
CA PHE A 459 -16.39 -4.67 -2.87
C PHE A 459 -17.39 -3.70 -3.49
N ALA A 460 -18.69 -3.92 -3.26
CA ALA A 460 -19.76 -3.08 -3.81
C ALA A 460 -19.76 -1.64 -3.28
N SER A 461 -19.21 -1.39 -2.10
CA SER A 461 -19.28 -0.09 -1.42
C SER A 461 -17.94 0.45 -0.91
N LEU A 462 -16.85 -0.31 -0.94
CA LEU A 462 -15.55 0.14 -0.48
C LEU A 462 -14.84 0.96 -1.56
N LYS A 463 -14.58 2.24 -1.28
CA LYS A 463 -13.67 3.06 -2.07
C LYS A 463 -12.23 2.74 -1.65
N VAL A 464 -11.71 1.62 -2.13
CA VAL A 464 -10.33 1.26 -1.90
C VAL A 464 -9.46 2.02 -2.90
N GLY A 465 -8.56 2.85 -2.42
CA GLY A 465 -7.49 3.47 -3.23
C GLY A 465 -7.89 4.49 -4.30
N SER A 466 -9.16 4.73 -4.55
CA SER A 466 -9.63 5.49 -5.73
C SER A 466 -9.79 7.00 -5.56
N SER A 467 -9.46 7.55 -4.41
CA SER A 467 -9.50 9.03 -4.24
C SER A 467 -8.12 9.69 -4.31
N LEU A 468 -7.15 8.97 -4.86
CA LEU A 468 -5.87 9.60 -5.14
C LEU A 468 -6.02 10.50 -6.35
N VAL A 469 -5.98 11.78 -6.05
CA VAL A 469 -5.75 12.92 -6.92
C VAL A 469 -5.64 12.51 -8.40
N GLU A 470 -6.74 12.75 -9.16
CA GLU A 470 -6.58 12.92 -10.59
C GLU A 470 -5.46 13.96 -10.74
N THR A 471 -4.29 13.52 -11.17
CA THR A 471 -3.27 14.48 -11.63
C THR A 471 -3.96 15.31 -12.68
N PRO A 472 -4.04 16.64 -12.54
CA PRO A 472 -4.56 17.45 -13.61
C PRO A 472 -3.79 17.05 -14.88
N ASP A 473 -4.52 16.67 -15.92
CA ASP A 473 -3.92 16.39 -17.21
C ASP A 473 -2.92 17.49 -17.54
N PRO A 474 -1.70 17.16 -17.98
CA PRO A 474 -0.75 18.17 -18.39
C PRO A 474 -1.45 19.01 -19.47
N VAL A 475 -1.64 20.29 -19.14
CA VAL A 475 -2.19 21.25 -20.08
C VAL A 475 -1.29 21.22 -21.32
N THR A 476 -1.77 20.60 -22.39
CA THR A 476 -1.10 20.63 -23.68
C THR A 476 -0.93 22.11 -24.05
N PRO A 477 0.28 22.60 -24.30
CA PRO A 477 0.46 23.96 -24.75
C PRO A 477 -0.27 24.11 -26.08
N GLY A 478 -1.30 24.97 -26.11
CA GLY A 478 -2.00 25.30 -27.33
C GLY A 478 -1.03 25.90 -28.32
N THR A 479 -0.88 25.23 -29.46
CA THR A 479 -0.15 25.76 -30.62
C THR A 479 -1.06 26.73 -31.38
N ASP A 480 -1.25 27.93 -30.83
CA ASP A 480 -1.73 29.03 -31.62
C ASP A 480 -0.73 30.19 -31.54
N PRO A 481 -0.25 30.70 -32.66
CA PRO A 481 0.70 31.81 -32.65
C PRO A 481 0.01 33.11 -32.24
N VAL A 482 0.28 33.56 -31.02
CA VAL A 482 -0.16 34.87 -30.55
C VAL A 482 0.68 35.94 -31.23
N THR A 483 0.06 36.72 -32.10
CA THR A 483 0.58 37.99 -32.59
C THR A 483 0.71 38.97 -31.42
N PRO A 484 1.82 39.68 -31.25
CA PRO A 484 2.02 40.60 -30.14
C PRO A 484 1.13 41.84 -30.30
N PRO A 485 0.45 42.31 -29.24
CA PRO A 485 -0.19 43.61 -29.27
C PRO A 485 0.86 44.71 -29.05
N THR A 486 0.69 45.77 -29.83
CA THR A 486 1.46 47.01 -29.79
C THR A 486 1.25 47.74 -28.45
N THR A 487 2.34 48.31 -27.99
CA THR A 487 2.52 49.08 -26.76
C THR A 487 1.73 50.37 -26.68
N GLU A 488 1.14 50.64 -25.50
CA GLU A 488 1.23 51.98 -24.85
C GLU A 488 1.11 51.80 -23.32
N PRO A 489 1.85 52.61 -22.51
CA PRO A 489 1.90 52.44 -21.08
C PRO A 489 0.84 53.31 -20.37
N ASP A 490 -0.05 52.71 -19.64
CA ASP A 490 -0.90 53.40 -18.71
C ASP A 490 -0.65 53.02 -17.25
N SER A 491 -0.75 54.02 -16.43
CA SER A 491 -0.41 54.16 -15.02
C SER A 491 -1.05 53.10 -14.07
N PRO A 492 -0.48 52.89 -12.87
CA PRO A 492 -0.92 51.85 -11.96
C PRO A 492 -2.27 52.16 -11.35
N VAL A 493 -3.22 51.28 -11.61
CA VAL A 493 -4.49 51.26 -10.88
C VAL A 493 -4.30 50.45 -9.62
N THR A 494 -4.29 51.13 -8.49
CA THR A 494 -4.44 50.53 -7.17
C THR A 494 -5.85 49.94 -7.07
N GLY A 495 -5.99 48.64 -7.34
CA GLY A 495 -7.24 47.91 -7.19
C GLY A 495 -7.43 47.48 -5.75
N ASP A 496 -8.49 48.00 -5.18
CA ASP A 496 -8.93 47.83 -3.81
C ASP A 496 -9.38 46.40 -3.50
N ASN A 497 -8.49 45.59 -2.90
CA ASN A 497 -8.81 44.24 -2.42
C ASN A 497 -9.85 44.25 -1.28
N ALA A 498 -10.23 45.43 -0.75
CA ALA A 498 -11.22 45.57 0.29
C ALA A 498 -12.65 45.26 -0.20
N TYR A 499 -12.95 45.43 -1.50
CA TYR A 499 -14.28 45.20 -2.04
C TYR A 499 -14.67 43.74 -2.15
N ILE A 500 -13.71 42.86 -2.41
CA ILE A 500 -13.96 41.40 -2.53
C ILE A 500 -14.19 40.79 -1.16
N VAL A 501 -13.49 41.24 -0.12
CA VAL A 501 -13.69 40.78 1.25
C VAL A 501 -15.04 41.23 1.81
N VAL A 502 -15.49 42.44 1.48
CA VAL A 502 -16.79 42.97 1.91
C VAL A 502 -17.95 42.22 1.26
N VAL A 503 -17.85 41.84 -0.01
CA VAL A 503 -18.87 41.04 -0.70
C VAL A 503 -18.94 39.61 -0.15
N ALA A 504 -17.81 38.99 0.16
CA ALA A 504 -17.78 37.64 0.74
C ALA A 504 -18.36 37.63 2.17
N LEU A 505 -18.07 38.63 2.99
CA LEU A 505 -18.64 38.77 4.32
C LEU A 505 -20.14 39.08 4.29
N ALA A 506 -20.62 39.86 3.30
CA ALA A 506 -22.05 40.16 3.14
C ALA A 506 -22.85 38.89 2.74
N VAL A 507 -22.28 37.99 1.89
CA VAL A 507 -22.93 36.73 1.51
C VAL A 507 -23.02 35.77 2.69
N VAL A 508 -21.98 35.67 3.51
CA VAL A 508 -22.00 34.86 4.72
C VAL A 508 -22.99 35.36 5.75
N ALA A 509 -23.14 36.70 5.90
CA ALA A 509 -24.10 37.29 6.80
C ALA A 509 -25.56 37.07 6.35
N VAL A 510 -25.85 37.09 5.04
CA VAL A 510 -27.20 36.84 4.50
C VAL A 510 -27.58 35.37 4.62
N VAL A 511 -26.64 34.42 4.38
CA VAL A 511 -26.91 33.00 4.54
C VAL A 511 -27.03 32.62 6.01
N GLY A 512 -26.19 33.17 6.89
CA GLY A 512 -26.29 33.00 8.34
C GLY A 512 -27.62 33.53 8.91
N SER A 513 -28.11 34.69 8.44
CA SER A 513 -29.38 35.25 8.86
C SER A 513 -30.59 34.43 8.38
N ALA A 514 -30.53 33.85 7.19
CA ALA A 514 -31.59 32.98 6.67
C ALA A 514 -31.70 31.66 7.47
N CYS A 515 -30.59 31.08 7.95
CA CYS A 515 -30.61 29.90 8.82
C CYS A 515 -31.15 30.22 10.22
N PHE A 516 -30.95 31.43 10.74
CA PHE A 516 -31.45 31.82 12.06
C PHE A 516 -32.97 32.07 12.06
N PHE A 517 -33.57 32.49 10.94
CA PHE A 517 -35.00 32.74 10.84
C PHE A 517 -35.85 31.49 10.55
N THR A 518 -35.24 30.38 10.07
CA THR A 518 -35.96 29.12 9.82
C THR A 518 -35.98 28.17 11.01
N GLY A 519 -35.20 28.45 12.07
CA GLY A 519 -35.09 27.62 13.27
C GLY A 519 -36.12 27.93 14.38
N LYS A 520 -37.05 28.85 14.19
CA LYS A 520 -38.03 29.26 15.21
C LYS A 520 -39.48 29.05 14.78
N LYS A 521 -39.83 27.81 14.42
CA LYS A 521 -41.26 27.42 14.30
C LYS A 521 -41.41 25.89 14.39
N VAL A 522 -41.10 25.31 15.54
CA VAL A 522 -41.70 24.05 16.00
C VAL A 522 -41.65 24.08 17.52
N THR A 523 -42.56 24.76 18.16
CA THR A 523 -43.16 24.45 19.46
C THR A 523 -44.46 25.23 19.57
N GLU A 524 -45.53 24.60 19.18
CA GLU A 524 -46.82 24.50 19.85
C GLU A 524 -47.65 23.45 19.14
#